data_11fb7caaf4515efd4318eebf9e50e464
#
_entry.id   11fb7caaf4515efd4318eebf9e50e464
#
_cell.length_a   1.000
_cell.length_b   1.000
_cell.length_c   1.000
_cell.angle_alpha   90.00
_cell.angle_beta   90.00
_cell.angle_gamma   90.00
#
_symmetry.space_group_name_H-M   'P 1'
#
loop_
_entity.id
_entity.type
_entity.pdbx_description
1 polymer ?
#
loop_
_entity_poly.entity_id
_entity_poly.type
_entity_poly.pdbx_seq_one_letter_code
_entity_poly.pdbx_strand_id
1 'polypeptide(L)'
;MYTRILVGTDGSPTAAKAVARAIEVARSTGATLTILTAAPESKGRPVVEAAAATHADDGVEIDTVVIDRDPVGALIDTAEQGYDLVVVGNKGMTGISRFFKVGAVPNKLSHHLPTSMLIVRTT
;
A
#
# COMPACT_ATOMS: atom_id res chain seq x y z
N MET A 1 8.28 5.25 -16.00
CA MET A 1 8.96 4.37 -15.02
C MET A 1 8.63 4.84 -13.63
N TYR A 2 8.30 3.92 -12.73
CA TYR A 2 7.95 4.29 -11.37
C TYR A 2 9.19 4.62 -10.55
N THR A 3 9.11 5.65 -9.71
CA THR A 3 10.20 6.08 -8.83
C THR A 3 9.83 6.02 -7.35
N ARG A 4 8.56 6.24 -7.01
CA ARG A 4 8.07 6.18 -5.63
C ARG A 4 6.76 5.42 -5.58
N ILE A 5 6.77 4.28 -4.91
CA ILE A 5 5.62 3.38 -4.82
C ILE A 5 5.09 3.36 -3.40
N LEU A 6 3.77 3.37 -3.26
CA LEU A 6 3.07 3.27 -1.99
C LEU A 6 2.26 1.98 -1.96
N VAL A 7 2.35 1.21 -0.87
CA VAL A 7 1.51 0.03 -0.66
C VAL A 7 0.86 0.10 0.71
N GLY A 8 -0.44 -0.23 0.76
CA GLY A 8 -1.18 -0.32 2.02
C GLY A 8 -1.20 -1.75 2.54
N THR A 9 -1.12 -1.89 3.86
CA THR A 9 -1.23 -3.21 4.52
C THR A 9 -1.92 -3.08 5.88
N ASP A 10 -2.63 -4.14 6.26
CA ASP A 10 -3.17 -4.28 7.62
C ASP A 10 -2.46 -5.40 8.40
N GLY A 11 -1.39 -5.94 7.84
CA GLY A 11 -0.63 -7.03 8.44
C GLY A 11 -1.20 -8.41 8.21
N SER A 12 -2.32 -8.54 7.50
CA SER A 12 -2.92 -9.84 7.22
C SER A 12 -2.10 -10.62 6.18
N PRO A 13 -2.26 -11.97 6.13
CA PRO A 13 -1.59 -12.76 5.10
C PRO A 13 -1.95 -12.36 3.67
N THR A 14 -3.18 -11.91 3.43
CA THR A 14 -3.59 -11.45 2.11
C THR A 14 -2.94 -10.12 1.76
N ALA A 15 -2.84 -9.20 2.73
CA ALA A 15 -2.15 -7.93 2.52
C ALA A 15 -0.66 -8.14 2.26
N ALA A 16 -0.06 -9.16 2.88
CA ALA A 16 1.35 -9.49 2.65
C ALA A 16 1.64 -9.81 1.18
N LYS A 17 0.67 -10.37 0.47
CA LYS A 17 0.82 -10.65 -0.97
C LYS A 17 0.89 -9.36 -1.79
N ALA A 18 0.13 -8.34 -1.40
CA ALA A 18 0.21 -7.03 -2.06
C ALA A 18 1.56 -6.38 -1.80
N VAL A 19 2.08 -6.46 -0.57
CA VAL A 19 3.40 -5.94 -0.24
C VAL A 19 4.47 -6.65 -1.08
N ALA A 20 4.42 -7.98 -1.18
CA ALA A 20 5.38 -8.74 -1.96
C ALA A 20 5.35 -8.34 -3.44
N ARG A 21 4.16 -8.10 -4.02
CA ARG A 21 4.05 -7.64 -5.39
C ARG A 21 4.63 -6.23 -5.55
N ALA A 22 4.38 -5.34 -4.59
CA ALA A 22 4.95 -4.00 -4.62
C ALA A 22 6.49 -4.05 -4.57
N ILE A 23 7.05 -4.96 -3.79
CA ILE A 23 8.51 -5.19 -3.75
C ILE A 23 9.02 -5.61 -5.13
N GLU A 24 8.33 -6.54 -5.80
CA GLU A 24 8.74 -6.97 -7.15
C GLU A 24 8.76 -5.80 -8.13
N VAL A 25 7.72 -4.97 -8.11
CA VAL A 25 7.64 -3.82 -9.01
C VAL A 25 8.74 -2.81 -8.67
N ALA A 26 8.94 -2.52 -7.39
CA ALA A 26 9.98 -1.57 -6.96
C ALA A 26 11.36 -2.05 -7.39
N ARG A 27 11.65 -3.35 -7.20
CA ARG A 27 12.94 -3.91 -7.61
C ARG A 27 13.16 -3.82 -9.12
N SER A 28 12.12 -4.10 -9.90
CA SER A 28 12.20 -4.07 -11.36
C SER A 28 12.39 -2.66 -11.92
N THR A 29 11.88 -1.66 -11.23
CA THR A 29 11.89 -0.26 -11.72
C THR A 29 12.94 0.61 -11.04
N GLY A 30 13.57 0.11 -9.98
CA GLY A 30 14.52 0.91 -9.19
C GLY A 30 13.82 1.91 -8.27
N ALA A 31 12.52 1.75 -8.02
CA ALA A 31 11.74 2.66 -7.20
C ALA A 31 12.00 2.44 -5.71
N THR A 32 11.75 3.49 -4.91
CA THR A 32 11.61 3.34 -3.47
C THR A 32 10.19 2.91 -3.15
N LEU A 33 10.02 2.19 -2.03
CA LEU A 33 8.72 1.70 -1.59
C LEU A 33 8.40 2.24 -0.21
N THR A 34 7.19 2.78 -0.05
CA THR A 34 6.65 3.15 1.26
C THR A 34 5.54 2.17 1.62
N ILE A 35 5.65 1.56 2.80
CA ILE A 35 4.63 0.67 3.35
C ILE A 35 3.80 1.45 4.36
N LEU A 36 2.50 1.54 4.12
CA LEU A 36 1.57 2.31 4.94
C LEU A 36 0.57 1.38 5.62
N THR A 37 0.28 1.66 6.88
CA THR A 37 -0.89 1.08 7.56
C THR A 37 -1.73 2.17 8.18
N ALA A 38 -3.04 1.98 8.16
CA ALA A 38 -4.03 2.90 8.73
C ALA A 38 -4.44 2.38 10.10
N ALA A 39 -3.81 2.88 11.15
CA ALA A 39 -4.05 2.43 12.52
C ALA A 39 -3.44 3.42 13.50
N PRO A 40 -3.80 3.36 14.78
CA PRO A 40 -3.07 4.07 15.82
C PRO A 40 -1.60 3.65 15.83
N GLU A 41 -0.71 4.57 16.19
CA GLU A 41 0.74 4.35 16.12
C GLU A 41 1.18 3.07 16.83
N SER A 42 0.67 2.82 18.03
CA SER A 42 1.07 1.65 18.81
C SER A 42 0.70 0.32 18.17
N LYS A 43 -0.37 0.30 17.35
CA LYS A 43 -0.80 -0.91 16.64
C LYS A 43 -0.19 -1.00 15.26
N GLY A 44 -0.03 0.13 14.58
CA GLY A 44 0.45 0.16 13.22
C GLY A 44 1.95 0.01 13.09
N ARG A 45 2.72 0.52 14.03
CA ARG A 45 4.18 0.46 13.96
C ARG A 45 4.70 -0.97 13.85
N PRO A 46 4.25 -1.92 14.70
CA PRO A 46 4.68 -3.32 14.55
C PRO A 46 4.31 -3.92 13.19
N VAL A 47 3.17 -3.53 12.63
CA VAL A 47 2.70 -4.06 11.35
C VAL A 47 3.65 -3.64 10.22
N VAL A 48 3.95 -2.36 10.10
CA VAL A 48 4.80 -1.89 9.00
C VAL A 48 6.25 -2.31 9.19
N GLU A 49 6.73 -2.39 10.43
CA GLU A 49 8.09 -2.84 10.70
C GLU A 49 8.27 -4.31 10.38
N ALA A 50 7.28 -5.15 10.68
CA ALA A 50 7.32 -6.57 10.32
C ALA A 50 7.32 -6.76 8.80
N ALA A 51 6.51 -6.00 8.09
CA ALA A 51 6.46 -6.06 6.63
C ALA A 51 7.80 -5.62 6.03
N ALA A 52 8.38 -4.53 6.53
CA ALA A 52 9.68 -4.05 6.05
C ALA A 52 10.78 -5.06 6.34
N ALA A 53 10.78 -5.67 7.53
CA ALA A 53 11.79 -6.66 7.91
C ALA A 53 11.74 -7.90 7.01
N THR A 54 10.55 -8.31 6.59
CA THR A 54 10.39 -9.47 5.69
C THR A 54 11.15 -9.28 4.38
N HIS A 55 11.26 -8.03 3.91
CA HIS A 55 11.86 -7.70 2.63
C HIS A 55 13.17 -6.92 2.75
N ALA A 56 13.81 -6.96 3.92
CA ALA A 56 15.01 -6.17 4.19
C ALA A 56 16.18 -6.49 3.24
N ASP A 57 16.24 -7.72 2.73
CA ASP A 57 17.34 -8.17 1.86
C ASP A 57 16.95 -8.20 0.37
N ASP A 58 15.81 -7.61 0.02
CA ASP A 58 15.29 -7.71 -1.36
C ASP A 58 15.81 -6.61 -2.30
N GLY A 59 16.72 -5.76 -1.83
CA GLY A 59 17.34 -4.76 -2.69
C GLY A 59 16.47 -3.56 -3.00
N VAL A 60 15.46 -3.29 -2.18
CA VAL A 60 14.55 -2.17 -2.32
C VAL A 60 14.69 -1.26 -1.11
N GLU A 61 14.78 0.06 -1.35
CA GLU A 61 14.75 1.03 -0.26
C GLU A 61 13.31 1.14 0.25
N ILE A 62 13.09 0.86 1.55
CA ILE A 62 11.76 0.78 2.14
C ILE A 62 11.62 1.84 3.23
N ASP A 63 10.56 2.64 3.13
CA ASP A 63 10.10 3.54 4.19
C ASP A 63 8.79 3.02 4.76
N THR A 64 8.47 3.42 5.98
CA THR A 64 7.23 3.01 6.65
C THR A 64 6.47 4.22 7.15
N VAL A 65 5.13 4.15 7.08
CA VAL A 65 4.24 5.22 7.51
C VAL A 65 3.04 4.61 8.25
N VAL A 66 2.71 5.18 9.39
CA VAL A 66 1.51 4.82 10.17
C VAL A 66 0.63 6.06 10.25
N ILE A 67 -0.60 5.93 9.77
CA ILE A 67 -1.57 7.04 9.76
C ILE A 67 -2.81 6.59 10.52
N ASP A 68 -3.16 7.30 11.58
CA ASP A 68 -4.37 7.01 12.35
C ASP A 68 -5.57 7.66 11.68
N ARG A 69 -6.06 6.99 10.65
CA ARG A 69 -7.18 7.45 9.84
C ARG A 69 -7.80 6.26 9.11
N ASP A 70 -8.93 6.45 8.46
CA ASP A 70 -9.52 5.41 7.62
C ASP A 70 -8.58 5.04 6.47
N PRO A 71 -8.56 3.77 6.04
CA PRO A 71 -7.58 3.31 5.05
C PRO A 71 -7.61 4.07 3.73
N VAL A 72 -8.79 4.38 3.20
CA VAL A 72 -8.90 5.07 1.91
C VAL A 72 -8.36 6.50 2.03
N GLY A 73 -8.74 7.22 3.08
CA GLY A 73 -8.25 8.58 3.32
C GLY A 73 -6.75 8.61 3.54
N ALA A 74 -6.21 7.65 4.31
CA ALA A 74 -4.77 7.56 4.54
C ALA A 74 -4.00 7.36 3.24
N LEU A 75 -4.49 6.48 2.37
CA LEU A 75 -3.84 6.21 1.08
C LEU A 75 -3.90 7.43 0.16
N ILE A 76 -5.06 8.07 0.06
CA ILE A 76 -5.22 9.25 -0.81
C ILE A 76 -4.29 10.38 -0.36
N ASP A 77 -4.32 10.72 0.92
CA ASP A 77 -3.52 11.83 1.44
C ASP A 77 -2.02 11.57 1.25
N THR A 78 -1.59 10.34 1.50
CA THR A 78 -0.18 9.99 1.35
C THR A 78 0.22 9.97 -0.12
N ALA A 79 -0.61 9.41 -0.99
CA ALA A 79 -0.32 9.33 -2.42
C ALA A 79 -0.13 10.71 -3.05
N GLU A 80 -0.82 11.71 -2.55
CA GLU A 80 -0.69 13.09 -3.04
C GLU A 80 0.68 13.71 -2.77
N GLN A 81 1.50 13.06 -1.95
CA GLN A 81 2.82 13.55 -1.60
C GLN A 81 3.93 13.12 -2.58
N GLY A 82 3.56 12.88 -3.83
CA GLY A 82 4.54 12.61 -4.89
C GLY A 82 4.79 11.14 -5.21
N TYR A 83 3.87 10.27 -4.84
CA TYR A 83 3.93 8.86 -5.24
C TYR A 83 3.37 8.69 -6.65
N ASP A 84 3.99 7.82 -7.44
CA ASP A 84 3.57 7.60 -8.84
C ASP A 84 2.95 6.22 -9.07
N LEU A 85 2.90 5.37 -8.04
CA LEU A 85 2.12 4.13 -8.07
C LEU A 85 1.61 3.82 -6.68
N VAL A 86 0.33 3.45 -6.58
CA VAL A 86 -0.26 2.93 -5.34
C VAL A 86 -0.65 1.47 -5.58
N VAL A 87 -0.20 0.59 -4.69
CA VAL A 87 -0.48 -0.86 -4.76
C VAL A 87 -1.40 -1.23 -3.60
N VAL A 88 -2.50 -1.89 -3.90
CA VAL A 88 -3.43 -2.39 -2.88
C VAL A 88 -3.87 -3.80 -3.24
N GLY A 89 -4.16 -4.61 -2.22
CA GLY A 89 -4.79 -5.90 -2.43
C GLY A 89 -6.28 -5.73 -2.65
N ASN A 90 -6.91 -6.69 -3.31
CA ASN A 90 -8.36 -6.68 -3.48
C ASN A 90 -9.08 -7.03 -2.16
N LYS A 91 -8.33 -7.53 -1.18
CA LYS A 91 -8.77 -7.77 0.20
C LYS A 91 -7.60 -7.42 1.12
N GLY A 92 -7.84 -7.37 2.40
CA GLY A 92 -6.78 -7.17 3.39
C GLY A 92 -6.98 -5.92 4.22
N MET A 93 -6.97 -4.73 3.64
CA MET A 93 -7.25 -3.52 4.41
C MET A 93 -8.75 -3.34 4.56
N THR A 94 -9.22 -3.29 5.81
CA THR A 94 -10.63 -3.06 6.14
C THR A 94 -11.08 -1.71 5.57
N GLY A 95 -12.24 -1.70 4.93
CA GLY A 95 -12.77 -0.50 4.30
C GLY A 95 -12.44 -0.43 2.81
N ILE A 96 -11.22 -0.75 2.40
CA ILE A 96 -10.86 -0.77 0.98
C ILE A 96 -11.56 -1.92 0.27
N SER A 97 -11.56 -3.11 0.86
CA SER A 97 -12.18 -4.29 0.26
C SER A 97 -13.66 -4.10 -0.03
N ARG A 98 -14.35 -3.27 0.76
CA ARG A 98 -15.76 -2.98 0.51
C ARG A 98 -15.98 -2.26 -0.81
N PHE A 99 -15.08 -1.37 -1.17
CA PHE A 99 -15.17 -0.64 -2.45
C PHE A 99 -14.96 -1.59 -3.63
N PHE A 100 -14.06 -2.56 -3.49
CA PHE A 100 -13.85 -3.55 -4.55
C PHE A 100 -15.11 -4.36 -4.83
N LYS A 101 -15.82 -4.76 -3.76
CA LYS A 101 -17.03 -5.57 -3.90
C LYS A 101 -18.15 -4.88 -4.65
N VAL A 102 -18.26 -3.56 -4.47
CA VAL A 102 -19.32 -2.77 -5.12
C VAL A 102 -18.83 -2.05 -6.36
N GLY A 103 -17.60 -2.31 -6.79
CA GLY A 103 -17.03 -1.67 -7.97
C GLY A 103 -16.73 -0.19 -7.79
N ALA A 104 -16.73 0.30 -6.57
CA ALA A 104 -16.58 1.73 -6.29
C ALA A 104 -15.13 2.16 -6.06
N VAL A 105 -14.23 1.23 -5.73
CA VAL A 105 -12.82 1.59 -5.46
C VAL A 105 -12.15 2.25 -6.65
N PRO A 106 -12.21 1.67 -7.85
CA PRO A 106 -11.59 2.33 -8.99
C PRO A 106 -12.08 3.76 -9.16
N ASN A 107 -13.40 3.97 -8.99
CA ASN A 107 -13.95 5.31 -9.11
C ASN A 107 -13.45 6.24 -8.02
N LYS A 108 -13.56 5.83 -6.75
CA LYS A 108 -13.23 6.71 -5.63
C LYS A 108 -11.74 7.00 -5.55
N LEU A 109 -10.91 5.96 -5.63
CA LEU A 109 -9.45 6.14 -5.57
C LEU A 109 -8.92 6.81 -6.84
N SER A 110 -9.36 6.40 -8.02
CA SER A 110 -8.85 6.95 -9.27
C SER A 110 -9.24 8.42 -9.49
N HIS A 111 -10.36 8.87 -8.94
CA HIS A 111 -10.74 10.28 -9.00
C HIS A 111 -9.86 11.15 -8.11
N HIS A 112 -9.31 10.60 -7.05
CA HIS A 112 -8.54 11.35 -6.06
C HIS A 112 -7.04 11.07 -6.11
N LEU A 113 -6.61 10.02 -6.80
CA LEU A 113 -5.20 9.70 -6.92
C LEU A 113 -4.60 10.38 -8.16
N PRO A 114 -3.55 11.18 -7.99
CA PRO A 114 -2.85 11.78 -9.13
C PRO A 114 -1.89 10.77 -9.77
N THR A 115 -2.09 9.48 -9.63
CA THR A 115 -1.12 8.46 -9.94
C THR A 115 -1.76 7.16 -10.40
N SER A 116 -0.95 6.22 -10.84
CA SER A 116 -1.38 4.89 -11.22
C SER A 116 -1.76 4.05 -9.99
N MET A 117 -2.67 3.11 -10.18
CA MET A 117 -3.07 2.18 -9.13
C MET A 117 -2.96 0.75 -9.64
N LEU A 118 -2.33 -0.11 -8.85
CA LEU A 118 -2.26 -1.55 -9.10
C LEU A 118 -3.08 -2.28 -8.04
N ILE A 119 -4.07 -3.04 -8.48
CA ILE A 119 -4.87 -3.87 -7.60
C ILE A 119 -4.35 -5.31 -7.72
N VAL A 120 -3.83 -5.82 -6.62
CA VAL A 120 -3.26 -7.17 -6.57
C VAL A 120 -4.34 -8.15 -6.14
N ARG A 121 -4.55 -9.18 -6.96
CA ARG A 121 -5.46 -10.24 -6.59
C ARG A 121 -4.78 -11.16 -5.58
N THR A 122 -5.29 -11.16 -4.35
CA THR A 122 -4.69 -11.89 -3.23
C THR A 122 -5.43 -13.17 -2.87
N THR A 123 -6.55 -13.43 -3.51
CA THR A 123 -7.35 -14.65 -3.26
C THR A 123 -7.73 -15.34 -4.55
#